data_a6fb0f821b5d996a8cd2bb9e6d6a401b
#
_entry.id   a6fb0f821b5d996a8cd2bb9e6d6a401b
#
_cell.length_a   1.000
_cell.length_b   1.000
_cell.length_c   1.000
_cell.angle_alpha   90.00
_cell.angle_beta   90.00
_cell.angle_gamma   90.00
#
_symmetry.space_group_name_H-M   'P 1'
#
loop_
_entity.id
_entity.type
_entity.pdbx_description
1 polymer ?
#
loop_
_entity_poly.entity_id
_entity_poly.type
_entity_poly.pdbx_seq_one_letter_code
_entity_poly.pdbx_strand_id
1 'polypeptide(L)'
;MISVQQGKANEPRVVLFDIDGVLVRGDSFRLFLRMRLRRQPWRVVLLLTLLPAAPLVLYRTGRLVLVRWLVRMLLLGTNMPRYQALAESHARVLATRRGLFVRDAVSALRRHLLRGDRVVVVTGCEEHLARALLQAVRLDGVELVGSRLSAAWFGVALAVHNVGQEKTGQLRAGGVEPPYSCVYSDSAADLPVLVLAERAVLVNPSPDLRERLQSLLGEPYAEVEWA
;
A
#
# COMPACT_ATOMS: atom_id res chain seq x y z
N MET A 1 -1.91 41.08 -28.43
CA MET A 1 -2.06 40.64 -27.04
C MET A 1 -1.87 39.14 -26.99
N ILE A 2 -0.65 38.70 -26.73
CA ILE A 2 -0.31 37.28 -26.55
C ILE A 2 -0.23 37.07 -25.05
N SER A 3 -1.28 36.50 -24.48
CA SER A 3 -1.32 36.13 -23.07
C SER A 3 -0.53 34.84 -22.91
N VAL A 4 0.67 34.97 -22.39
CA VAL A 4 1.61 33.90 -22.10
C VAL A 4 1.01 33.01 -21.01
N GLN A 5 0.68 31.78 -21.35
CA GLN A 5 0.46 30.70 -20.39
C GLN A 5 1.82 30.32 -19.75
N GLN A 6 2.34 31.18 -18.90
CA GLN A 6 3.45 30.87 -17.99
C GLN A 6 2.88 30.55 -16.61
N GLY A 7 2.60 29.28 -16.33
CA GLY A 7 2.06 28.91 -15.02
C GLY A 7 2.14 27.43 -14.61
N LYS A 8 2.69 26.53 -15.44
CA LYS A 8 2.77 25.10 -15.08
C LYS A 8 4.15 24.44 -15.20
N ALA A 9 5.21 25.20 -15.39
CA ALA A 9 6.53 24.64 -15.70
C ALA A 9 7.38 24.30 -14.46
N ASN A 10 6.90 24.48 -13.21
CA ASN A 10 7.78 24.38 -12.03
C ASN A 10 7.20 23.57 -10.85
N GLU A 11 6.07 22.88 -11.02
CA GLU A 11 5.61 21.95 -9.97
C GLU A 11 6.26 20.58 -10.18
N PRO A 12 6.83 19.98 -9.12
CA PRO A 12 7.42 18.65 -9.22
C PRO A 12 6.38 17.64 -9.66
N ARG A 13 6.72 16.78 -10.61
CA ARG A 13 5.84 15.72 -11.10
C ARG A 13 5.51 14.76 -9.97
N VAL A 14 4.24 14.48 -9.74
CA VAL A 14 3.81 13.53 -8.71
C VAL A 14 3.85 12.13 -9.26
N VAL A 15 4.63 11.26 -8.61
CA VAL A 15 4.78 9.86 -8.98
C VAL A 15 4.39 8.98 -7.81
N LEU A 16 3.48 8.03 -8.04
CA LEU A 16 2.96 7.15 -7.01
C LEU A 16 3.52 5.73 -7.17
N PHE A 17 3.90 5.11 -6.05
CA PHE A 17 4.30 3.70 -5.98
C PHE A 17 3.47 2.96 -4.94
N ASP A 18 2.97 1.76 -5.27
CA ASP A 18 2.52 0.82 -4.24
C ASP A 18 3.73 0.10 -3.61
N ILE A 19 3.54 -0.50 -2.44
CA ILE A 19 4.57 -1.31 -1.76
C ILE A 19 4.40 -2.78 -2.13
N ASP A 20 3.26 -3.36 -1.76
CA ASP A 20 3.02 -4.79 -1.88
C ASP A 20 2.80 -5.18 -3.34
N GLY A 21 3.57 -6.16 -3.84
CA GLY A 21 3.58 -6.55 -5.25
C GLY A 21 4.43 -5.65 -6.16
N VAL A 22 4.78 -4.43 -5.75
CA VAL A 22 5.61 -3.49 -6.53
C VAL A 22 7.02 -3.36 -5.95
N LEU A 23 7.16 -2.72 -4.77
CA LEU A 23 8.46 -2.56 -4.10
C LEU A 23 8.87 -3.80 -3.30
N VAL A 24 7.89 -4.53 -2.78
CA VAL A 24 8.04 -5.72 -1.93
C VAL A 24 7.24 -6.86 -2.53
N ARG A 25 7.84 -8.04 -2.66
CA ARG A 25 7.14 -9.24 -3.15
C ARG A 25 6.14 -9.75 -2.13
N GLY A 26 4.88 -9.86 -2.54
CA GLY A 26 3.77 -10.33 -1.73
C GLY A 26 3.21 -9.26 -0.81
N ASP A 27 2.38 -9.65 0.15
CA ASP A 27 1.65 -8.78 1.07
C ASP A 27 2.39 -8.74 2.42
N SER A 28 3.05 -7.62 2.68
CA SER A 28 3.90 -7.41 3.86
C SER A 28 3.11 -7.39 5.16
N PHE A 29 1.92 -6.77 5.17
CA PHE A 29 1.08 -6.74 6.37
C PHE A 29 0.49 -8.11 6.69
N ARG A 30 0.09 -8.86 5.68
CA ARG A 30 -0.35 -10.24 5.84
C ARG A 30 0.75 -11.14 6.38
N LEU A 31 2.00 -10.96 5.93
CA LEU A 31 3.16 -11.67 6.48
C LEU A 31 3.38 -11.34 7.96
N PHE A 32 3.23 -10.07 8.34
CA PHE A 32 3.28 -9.62 9.73
C PHE A 32 2.20 -10.30 10.59
N LEU A 33 0.95 -10.30 10.14
CA LEU A 33 -0.16 -10.93 10.86
C LEU A 33 0.03 -12.46 10.99
N ARG A 34 0.54 -13.11 9.94
CA ARG A 34 0.90 -14.54 9.99
C ARG A 34 1.99 -14.83 11.02
N MET A 35 3.03 -13.97 11.10
CA MET A 35 4.08 -14.09 12.11
C MET A 35 3.49 -13.95 13.52
N ARG A 36 2.57 -13.01 13.72
CA ARG A 36 1.86 -12.84 15.00
C ARG A 36 1.11 -14.12 15.38
N LEU A 37 0.38 -14.69 14.44
CA LEU A 37 -0.37 -15.92 14.66
C LEU A 37 0.55 -17.12 15.01
N ARG A 38 1.68 -17.24 14.30
CA ARG A 38 2.66 -18.31 14.59
C ARG A 38 3.30 -18.17 15.97
N ARG A 39 3.56 -16.94 16.42
CA ARG A 39 4.14 -16.69 17.76
C ARG A 39 3.12 -16.80 18.89
N GLN A 40 1.85 -16.67 18.61
CA GLN A 40 0.76 -16.73 19.57
C GLN A 40 -0.41 -17.56 19.01
N PRO A 41 -0.25 -18.90 18.92
CA PRO A 41 -1.20 -19.77 18.25
C PRO A 41 -2.59 -19.81 18.93
N TRP A 42 -2.67 -19.49 20.23
CA TRP A 42 -3.96 -19.35 20.92
C TRP A 42 -4.91 -18.35 20.26
N ARG A 43 -4.39 -17.40 19.47
CA ARG A 43 -5.21 -16.42 18.70
C ARG A 43 -6.05 -17.09 17.62
N VAL A 44 -5.73 -18.32 17.22
CA VAL A 44 -6.58 -19.10 16.31
C VAL A 44 -7.96 -19.28 16.93
N VAL A 45 -8.05 -19.51 18.24
CA VAL A 45 -9.33 -19.64 18.95
C VAL A 45 -10.16 -18.36 18.81
N LEU A 46 -9.54 -17.18 18.88
CA LEU A 46 -10.24 -15.92 18.65
C LEU A 46 -10.71 -15.78 17.20
N LEU A 47 -9.95 -16.28 16.23
CA LEU A 47 -10.35 -16.23 14.83
C LEU A 47 -11.52 -17.16 14.54
N LEU A 48 -11.65 -18.27 15.25
CA LEU A 48 -12.81 -19.18 15.11
C LEU A 48 -14.13 -18.48 15.44
N THR A 49 -14.11 -17.47 16.33
CA THR A 49 -15.31 -16.66 16.62
C THR A 49 -15.81 -15.85 15.44
N LEU A 50 -14.98 -15.66 14.40
CA LEU A 50 -15.35 -14.97 13.16
C LEU A 50 -15.98 -15.89 12.11
N LEU A 51 -15.97 -17.21 12.31
CA LEU A 51 -16.54 -18.18 11.35
C LEU A 51 -18.00 -17.90 11.01
N PRO A 52 -18.90 -17.59 11.98
CA PRO A 52 -20.29 -17.28 11.65
C PRO A 52 -20.46 -16.05 10.74
N ALA A 53 -19.48 -15.14 10.78
CA ALA A 53 -19.46 -13.94 9.95
C ALA A 53 -18.78 -14.16 8.57
N ALA A 54 -18.28 -15.37 8.28
CA ALA A 54 -17.61 -15.67 7.01
C ALA A 54 -18.44 -15.32 5.75
N PRO A 55 -19.79 -15.50 5.71
CA PRO A 55 -20.58 -15.09 4.55
C PRO A 55 -20.51 -13.60 4.21
N LEU A 56 -20.14 -12.75 5.18
CA LEU A 56 -19.95 -11.30 4.94
C LEU A 56 -18.83 -11.00 3.94
N VAL A 57 -17.93 -11.96 3.67
CA VAL A 57 -16.88 -11.82 2.64
C VAL A 57 -17.47 -11.55 1.26
N LEU A 58 -18.67 -12.03 0.98
CA LEU A 58 -19.36 -11.84 -0.30
C LEU A 58 -19.77 -10.38 -0.53
N TYR A 59 -19.89 -9.60 0.53
CA TYR A 59 -20.27 -8.19 0.47
C TYR A 59 -19.06 -7.29 0.68
N ARG A 60 -18.93 -6.22 -0.11
CA ARG A 60 -17.81 -5.28 -0.04
C ARG A 60 -17.66 -4.65 1.35
N THR A 61 -18.74 -4.17 1.93
CA THR A 61 -18.78 -3.62 3.30
C THR A 61 -18.50 -4.68 4.36
N GLY A 62 -19.04 -5.88 4.20
CA GLY A 62 -18.82 -7.01 5.11
C GLY A 62 -17.34 -7.44 5.14
N ARG A 63 -16.69 -7.43 3.99
CA ARG A 63 -15.26 -7.73 3.87
C ARG A 63 -14.40 -6.75 4.67
N LEU A 64 -14.71 -5.45 4.63
CA LEU A 64 -14.00 -4.44 5.42
C LEU A 64 -14.21 -4.65 6.92
N VAL A 65 -15.43 -4.96 7.34
CA VAL A 65 -15.73 -5.27 8.75
C VAL A 65 -14.93 -6.49 9.21
N LEU A 66 -14.90 -7.56 8.42
CA LEU A 66 -14.11 -8.76 8.74
C LEU A 66 -12.62 -8.48 8.84
N VAL A 67 -12.05 -7.69 7.92
CA VAL A 67 -10.63 -7.29 7.98
C VAL A 67 -10.35 -6.51 9.27
N ARG A 68 -11.22 -5.57 9.65
CA ARG A 68 -11.09 -4.81 10.92
C ARG A 68 -11.11 -5.73 12.14
N TRP A 69 -12.04 -6.68 12.19
CA TRP A 69 -12.14 -7.65 13.28
C TRP A 69 -10.93 -8.60 13.29
N LEU A 70 -10.49 -9.09 12.14
CA LEU A 70 -9.31 -9.93 12.00
C LEU A 70 -8.07 -9.24 12.58
N VAL A 71 -7.81 -8.00 12.17
CA VAL A 71 -6.68 -7.21 12.67
C VAL A 71 -6.80 -7.02 14.18
N ARG A 72 -8.00 -6.68 14.68
CA ARG A 72 -8.25 -6.50 16.10
C ARG A 72 -7.97 -7.77 16.91
N MET A 73 -8.43 -8.94 16.46
CA MET A 73 -8.19 -10.23 17.15
C MET A 73 -6.70 -10.59 17.15
N LEU A 74 -6.01 -10.38 16.03
CA LEU A 74 -4.59 -10.66 15.91
C LEU A 74 -3.69 -9.69 16.68
N LEU A 75 -4.18 -8.49 16.99
CA LEU A 75 -3.44 -7.46 17.74
C LEU A 75 -4.04 -7.20 19.14
N LEU A 76 -4.96 -8.04 19.61
CA LEU A 76 -5.53 -7.94 20.95
C LEU A 76 -4.41 -7.95 22.02
N GLY A 77 -4.52 -7.05 23.01
CA GLY A 77 -3.50 -6.91 24.06
C GLY A 77 -2.19 -6.27 23.60
N THR A 78 -2.15 -5.70 22.39
CA THR A 78 -0.98 -5.00 21.87
C THR A 78 -1.28 -3.50 21.81
N ASN A 79 -0.59 -2.68 22.60
CA ASN A 79 -0.68 -1.22 22.53
C ASN A 79 0.17 -0.66 21.38
N MET A 80 -0.01 0.63 21.05
CA MET A 80 0.69 1.26 19.93
C MET A 80 2.23 1.18 20.03
N PRO A 81 2.89 1.52 21.14
CA PRO A 81 4.35 1.40 21.23
C PRO A 81 4.84 -0.04 20.99
N ARG A 82 4.13 -1.02 21.54
CA ARG A 82 4.47 -2.44 21.35
C ARG A 82 4.24 -2.88 19.91
N TYR A 83 3.19 -2.38 19.27
CA TYR A 83 2.93 -2.63 17.85
C TYR A 83 4.07 -2.08 16.99
N GLN A 84 4.48 -0.82 17.20
CA GLN A 84 5.57 -0.18 16.47
C GLN A 84 6.87 -0.98 16.58
N ALA A 85 7.27 -1.35 17.80
CA ALA A 85 8.46 -2.18 18.02
C ALA A 85 8.37 -3.55 17.31
N LEU A 86 7.18 -4.16 17.27
CA LEU A 86 6.95 -5.42 16.55
C LEU A 86 7.03 -5.24 15.03
N ALA A 87 6.47 -4.16 14.50
CA ALA A 87 6.50 -3.82 13.08
C ALA A 87 7.95 -3.59 12.61
N GLU A 88 8.72 -2.78 13.34
CA GLU A 88 10.14 -2.55 13.06
C GLU A 88 10.98 -3.84 13.13
N SER A 89 10.79 -4.64 14.20
CA SER A 89 11.47 -5.93 14.33
C SER A 89 11.14 -6.87 13.17
N HIS A 90 9.87 -6.88 12.73
CA HIS A 90 9.44 -7.70 11.61
C HIS A 90 10.01 -7.18 10.28
N ALA A 91 10.00 -5.88 10.05
CA ALA A 91 10.59 -5.26 8.85
C ALA A 91 12.09 -5.60 8.74
N ARG A 92 12.84 -5.53 9.85
CA ARG A 92 14.25 -5.95 9.90
C ARG A 92 14.44 -7.41 9.48
N VAL A 93 13.60 -8.32 9.99
CA VAL A 93 13.64 -9.74 9.61
C VAL A 93 13.25 -9.93 8.15
N LEU A 94 12.25 -9.22 7.66
CA LEU A 94 11.86 -9.28 6.25
C LEU A 94 12.99 -8.76 5.35
N ALA A 95 13.67 -7.69 5.74
CA ALA A 95 14.74 -7.09 4.95
C ALA A 95 15.96 -8.02 4.75
N THR A 96 16.16 -9.01 5.64
CA THR A 96 17.24 -10.02 5.46
C THR A 96 16.87 -11.08 4.44
N ARG A 97 15.60 -11.18 4.01
CA ARG A 97 15.17 -12.16 3.03
C ARG A 97 15.64 -11.76 1.63
N ARG A 98 16.46 -12.61 1.02
CA ARG A 98 16.91 -12.40 -0.36
C ARG A 98 15.71 -12.36 -1.31
N GLY A 99 15.69 -11.37 -2.20
CA GLY A 99 14.64 -11.22 -3.21
C GLY A 99 13.29 -10.72 -2.68
N LEU A 100 13.19 -10.29 -1.42
CA LEU A 100 11.96 -9.66 -0.92
C LEU A 100 11.70 -8.33 -1.62
N PHE A 101 12.72 -7.48 -1.69
CA PHE A 101 12.61 -6.21 -2.40
C PHE A 101 12.87 -6.39 -3.89
N VAL A 102 11.99 -5.84 -4.71
CA VAL A 102 12.11 -5.80 -6.16
C VAL A 102 13.12 -4.73 -6.54
N ARG A 103 14.31 -5.17 -6.97
CA ARG A 103 15.44 -4.26 -7.23
C ARG A 103 15.13 -3.23 -8.30
N ASP A 104 14.42 -3.63 -9.34
CA ASP A 104 14.05 -2.76 -10.45
C ASP A 104 13.09 -1.67 -10.00
N ALA A 105 12.12 -2.01 -9.14
CA ALA A 105 11.18 -1.06 -8.55
C ALA A 105 11.89 -0.04 -7.67
N VAL A 106 12.77 -0.48 -6.77
CA VAL A 106 13.57 0.41 -5.91
C VAL A 106 14.45 1.32 -6.75
N SER A 107 15.05 0.80 -7.84
CA SER A 107 15.87 1.58 -8.75
C SER A 107 15.03 2.59 -9.54
N ALA A 108 13.83 2.21 -9.97
CA ALA A 108 12.89 3.12 -10.64
C ALA A 108 12.49 4.28 -9.71
N LEU A 109 12.12 3.97 -8.47
CA LEU A 109 11.77 4.98 -7.47
C LEU A 109 12.93 5.95 -7.22
N ARG A 110 14.16 5.45 -7.04
CA ARG A 110 15.35 6.29 -6.87
C ARG A 110 15.62 7.18 -8.10
N ARG A 111 15.39 6.68 -9.32
CA ARG A 111 15.51 7.50 -10.53
C ARG A 111 14.53 8.67 -10.54
N HIS A 112 13.30 8.48 -10.07
CA HIS A 112 12.32 9.56 -9.93
C HIS A 112 12.78 10.60 -8.91
N LEU A 113 13.26 10.16 -7.74
CA LEU A 113 13.81 11.06 -6.72
C LEU A 113 15.00 11.88 -7.27
N LEU A 114 15.91 11.25 -8.01
CA LEU A 114 17.07 11.93 -8.62
C LEU A 114 16.67 12.94 -9.70
N ARG A 115 15.52 12.79 -10.33
CA ARG A 115 14.95 13.75 -11.30
C ARG A 115 14.25 14.93 -10.64
N GLY A 116 14.10 14.91 -9.31
CA GLY A 116 13.35 15.91 -8.58
C GLY A 116 11.85 15.71 -8.59
N ASP A 117 11.36 14.52 -8.99
CA ASP A 117 9.94 14.19 -8.92
C ASP A 117 9.50 14.07 -7.45
N ARG A 118 8.27 14.51 -7.14
CA ARG A 118 7.63 14.25 -5.85
C ARG A 118 7.15 12.81 -5.83
N VAL A 119 7.87 11.94 -5.13
CA VAL A 119 7.52 10.51 -5.02
C VAL A 119 6.72 10.29 -3.76
N VAL A 120 5.53 9.70 -3.91
CA VAL A 120 4.66 9.30 -2.81
C VAL A 120 4.41 7.80 -2.88
N VAL A 121 4.70 7.11 -1.81
CA VAL A 121 4.35 5.69 -1.65
C VAL A 121 2.94 5.61 -1.08
N VAL A 122 2.02 4.96 -1.81
CA VAL A 122 0.61 4.81 -1.41
C VAL A 122 0.27 3.32 -1.32
N THR A 123 -0.05 2.84 -0.12
CA THR A 123 -0.14 1.39 0.12
C THR A 123 -1.29 0.98 1.03
N GLY A 124 -1.79 -0.24 0.82
CA GLY A 124 -2.68 -0.92 1.76
C GLY A 124 -1.99 -1.43 3.03
N CYS A 125 -0.65 -1.53 3.01
CA CYS A 125 0.14 -1.89 4.18
C CYS A 125 -0.04 -0.86 5.31
N GLU A 126 0.11 -1.30 6.56
CA GLU A 126 0.06 -0.39 7.69
C GLU A 126 1.30 0.51 7.74
N GLU A 127 1.09 1.78 8.06
CA GLU A 127 2.05 2.87 7.86
C GLU A 127 3.37 2.68 8.62
N HIS A 128 3.36 2.24 9.88
CA HIS A 128 4.60 2.02 10.64
C HIS A 128 5.41 0.85 10.06
N LEU A 129 4.75 -0.24 9.65
CA LEU A 129 5.41 -1.36 8.99
C LEU A 129 5.96 -0.94 7.62
N ALA A 130 5.17 -0.23 6.84
CA ALA A 130 5.56 0.27 5.53
C ALA A 130 6.78 1.20 5.64
N ARG A 131 6.79 2.14 6.59
CA ARG A 131 7.91 3.03 6.86
C ARG A 131 9.18 2.26 7.26
N ALA A 132 9.05 1.28 8.14
CA ALA A 132 10.18 0.44 8.54
C ALA A 132 10.76 -0.39 7.36
N LEU A 133 9.93 -0.83 6.43
CA LEU A 133 10.36 -1.50 5.20
C LEU A 133 11.10 -0.54 4.26
N LEU A 134 10.60 0.70 4.08
CA LEU A 134 11.25 1.72 3.27
C LEU A 134 12.61 2.11 3.86
N GLN A 135 12.72 2.26 5.19
CA GLN A 135 13.97 2.51 5.89
C GLN A 135 15.01 1.40 5.63
N ALA A 136 14.58 0.14 5.59
CA ALA A 136 15.47 -0.98 5.35
C ALA A 136 16.18 -0.92 3.97
N VAL A 137 15.59 -0.20 3.01
CA VAL A 137 16.18 0.04 1.68
C VAL A 137 16.63 1.49 1.48
N ARG A 138 16.77 2.25 2.57
CA ARG A 138 17.20 3.67 2.57
C ARG A 138 16.31 4.57 1.71
N LEU A 139 15.01 4.44 1.89
CA LEU A 139 13.95 5.26 1.30
C LEU A 139 13.10 5.92 2.39
N ASP A 140 13.69 6.22 3.54
CA ASP A 140 13.05 6.76 4.73
C ASP A 140 12.52 8.20 4.54
N GLY A 141 13.11 8.97 3.61
CA GLY A 141 12.66 10.32 3.28
C GLY A 141 11.50 10.41 2.28
N VAL A 142 10.97 9.28 1.79
CA VAL A 142 9.86 9.27 0.82
C VAL A 142 8.53 9.52 1.54
N GLU A 143 7.66 10.33 0.93
CA GLU A 143 6.29 10.52 1.41
C GLU A 143 5.53 9.19 1.42
N LEU A 144 4.76 8.94 2.48
CA LEU A 144 4.06 7.67 2.67
C LEU A 144 2.60 7.91 3.09
N VAL A 145 1.68 7.27 2.37
CA VAL A 145 0.25 7.22 2.67
C VAL A 145 -0.16 5.75 2.80
N GLY A 146 -0.35 5.29 4.02
CA GLY A 146 -0.64 3.88 4.33
C GLY A 146 -1.94 3.68 5.09
N SER A 147 -2.27 2.42 5.38
CA SER A 147 -3.31 2.08 6.33
C SER A 147 -2.87 2.48 7.74
N ARG A 148 -3.80 2.92 8.58
CA ARG A 148 -3.48 3.39 9.92
C ARG A 148 -4.17 2.57 11.00
N LEU A 149 -3.42 2.26 12.04
CA LEU A 149 -3.95 1.74 13.28
C LEU A 149 -4.14 2.88 14.29
N SER A 150 -5.08 2.72 15.18
CA SER A 150 -5.29 3.60 16.34
C SER A 150 -5.39 2.79 17.62
N ALA A 151 -5.11 3.45 18.74
CA ALA A 151 -5.36 2.87 20.05
C ALA A 151 -6.87 2.56 20.20
N ALA A 152 -7.15 1.39 20.73
CA ALA A 152 -8.50 0.92 20.97
C ALA A 152 -8.55 0.15 22.29
N TRP A 153 -9.77 -0.08 22.80
CA TRP A 153 -9.96 -0.82 24.04
C TRP A 153 -9.34 -2.24 23.88
N PHE A 154 -8.46 -2.61 24.80
CA PHE A 154 -7.67 -3.86 24.79
C PHE A 154 -6.71 -4.04 23.60
N GLY A 155 -6.16 -2.96 23.01
CA GLY A 155 -5.14 -3.08 21.99
C GLY A 155 -5.16 -1.99 20.94
N VAL A 156 -4.94 -2.36 19.68
CA VAL A 156 -5.04 -1.49 18.51
C VAL A 156 -6.11 -1.99 17.54
N ALA A 157 -6.66 -1.07 16.76
CA ALA A 157 -7.65 -1.38 15.72
C ALA A 157 -7.29 -0.66 14.42
N LEU A 158 -7.77 -1.20 13.30
CA LEU A 158 -7.63 -0.59 11.98
C LEU A 158 -8.57 0.62 11.87
N ALA A 159 -7.98 1.81 11.96
CA ALA A 159 -8.69 3.08 11.82
C ALA A 159 -8.95 3.43 10.35
N VAL A 160 -7.91 3.35 9.51
CA VAL A 160 -7.98 3.58 8.07
C VAL A 160 -7.48 2.35 7.33
N HIS A 161 -8.27 1.84 6.38
CA HIS A 161 -7.88 0.77 5.47
C HIS A 161 -7.68 1.37 4.09
N ASN A 162 -6.44 1.72 3.77
CA ASN A 162 -6.05 2.48 2.58
C ASN A 162 -6.02 1.62 1.31
N VAL A 163 -7.19 1.16 0.86
CA VAL A 163 -7.36 0.28 -0.30
C VAL A 163 -8.48 0.79 -1.21
N GLY A 164 -8.28 0.70 -2.50
CA GLY A 164 -9.26 1.12 -3.50
C GLY A 164 -9.50 2.63 -3.48
N GLN A 165 -10.76 3.05 -3.43
CA GLN A 165 -11.13 4.48 -3.41
C GLN A 165 -10.59 5.22 -2.19
N GLU A 166 -10.34 4.52 -1.07
CA GLU A 166 -9.76 5.15 0.11
C GLU A 166 -8.35 5.71 -0.18
N LYS A 167 -7.56 5.04 -1.06
CA LYS A 167 -6.25 5.57 -1.48
C LYS A 167 -6.36 6.98 -2.06
N THR A 168 -7.34 7.23 -2.94
CA THR A 168 -7.53 8.56 -3.55
C THR A 168 -7.97 9.59 -2.52
N GLY A 169 -8.83 9.22 -1.57
CA GLY A 169 -9.27 10.08 -0.47
C GLY A 169 -8.11 10.45 0.45
N GLN A 170 -7.30 9.48 0.85
CA GLN A 170 -6.14 9.70 1.71
C GLN A 170 -5.04 10.52 1.03
N LEU A 171 -4.80 10.32 -0.28
CA LEU A 171 -3.87 11.14 -1.06
C LEU A 171 -4.30 12.61 -1.06
N ARG A 172 -5.57 12.89 -1.38
CA ARG A 172 -6.12 14.26 -1.35
C ARG A 172 -6.05 14.89 0.03
N ALA A 173 -6.39 14.14 1.08
CA ALA A 173 -6.27 14.61 2.45
C ALA A 173 -4.82 14.94 2.83
N GLY A 174 -3.84 14.30 2.21
CA GLY A 174 -2.40 14.58 2.33
C GLY A 174 -1.89 15.67 1.37
N GLY A 175 -2.75 16.37 0.64
CA GLY A 175 -2.34 17.40 -0.32
C GLY A 175 -1.66 16.84 -1.58
N VAL A 176 -2.01 15.61 -1.97
CA VAL A 176 -1.52 14.97 -3.20
C VAL A 176 -2.69 14.86 -4.17
N GLU A 177 -2.79 15.86 -5.05
CA GLU A 177 -3.91 15.97 -5.99
C GLU A 177 -3.56 15.41 -7.37
N PRO A 178 -4.54 14.83 -8.10
CA PRO A 178 -4.35 14.43 -9.48
C PRO A 178 -4.31 15.67 -10.43
N PRO A 179 -3.82 15.52 -11.69
CA PRO A 179 -3.36 14.26 -12.27
C PRO A 179 -1.98 13.82 -11.74
N TYR A 180 -1.80 12.49 -11.60
CA TYR A 180 -0.51 11.93 -11.23
C TYR A 180 0.30 11.66 -12.49
N SER A 181 1.55 12.12 -12.56
CA SER A 181 2.39 11.92 -13.76
C SER A 181 2.70 10.45 -14.04
N CYS A 182 2.83 9.64 -12.98
CA CYS A 182 3.03 8.20 -13.13
C CYS A 182 2.51 7.45 -11.89
N VAL A 183 1.88 6.29 -12.08
CA VAL A 183 1.42 5.41 -11.00
C VAL A 183 1.88 3.98 -11.28
N TYR A 184 2.60 3.39 -10.31
CA TYR A 184 3.08 2.01 -10.36
C TYR A 184 2.23 1.14 -9.42
N SER A 185 1.57 0.12 -9.95
CA SER A 185 0.76 -0.83 -9.17
C SER A 185 0.71 -2.20 -9.83
N ASP A 186 0.48 -3.25 -9.02
CA ASP A 186 0.25 -4.64 -9.44
C ASP A 186 -1.21 -5.09 -9.28
N SER A 187 -2.09 -4.20 -8.77
CA SER A 187 -3.39 -4.59 -8.25
C SER A 187 -4.57 -3.90 -8.93
N ALA A 188 -5.61 -4.68 -9.26
CA ALA A 188 -6.90 -4.16 -9.68
C ALA A 188 -7.60 -3.30 -8.60
N ALA A 189 -7.24 -3.44 -7.33
CA ALA A 189 -7.76 -2.60 -6.26
C ALA A 189 -7.33 -1.13 -6.42
N ASP A 190 -6.24 -0.87 -7.14
CA ASP A 190 -5.68 0.45 -7.38
C ASP A 190 -6.23 1.16 -8.62
N LEU A 191 -7.19 0.55 -9.32
CA LEU A 191 -7.88 1.18 -10.45
C LEU A 191 -8.31 2.63 -10.17
N PRO A 192 -8.88 2.99 -8.99
CA PRO A 192 -9.26 4.37 -8.71
C PRO A 192 -8.10 5.37 -8.74
N VAL A 193 -6.88 4.91 -8.49
CA VAL A 193 -5.66 5.74 -8.54
C VAL A 193 -5.05 5.70 -9.95
N LEU A 194 -5.04 4.53 -10.59
CA LEU A 194 -4.49 4.32 -11.94
C LEU A 194 -5.21 5.15 -12.99
N VAL A 195 -6.55 5.28 -12.90
CA VAL A 195 -7.35 6.10 -13.84
C VAL A 195 -7.07 7.60 -13.73
N LEU A 196 -6.44 8.06 -12.65
CA LEU A 196 -6.06 9.45 -12.41
C LEU A 196 -4.62 9.74 -12.84
N ALA A 197 -3.91 8.76 -13.39
CA ALA A 197 -2.53 8.87 -13.84
C ALA A 197 -2.48 9.32 -15.31
N GLU A 198 -1.52 10.20 -15.63
CA GLU A 198 -1.13 10.47 -17.03
C GLU A 198 -0.47 9.24 -17.66
N ARG A 199 0.24 8.45 -16.84
CA ARG A 199 0.86 7.19 -17.22
C ARG A 199 0.64 6.13 -16.14
N ALA A 200 -0.20 5.15 -16.40
CA ALA A 200 -0.33 3.95 -15.57
C ALA A 200 0.79 2.95 -15.93
N VAL A 201 1.49 2.42 -14.93
CA VAL A 201 2.51 1.38 -15.11
C VAL A 201 2.11 0.16 -14.28
N LEU A 202 1.81 -0.92 -14.97
CA LEU A 202 1.45 -2.18 -14.34
C LEU A 202 2.71 -3.01 -14.11
N VAL A 203 2.92 -3.38 -12.88
CA VAL A 203 4.05 -4.20 -12.47
C VAL A 203 3.59 -5.65 -12.35
N ASN A 204 4.15 -6.54 -13.16
CA ASN A 204 3.80 -7.97 -13.18
C ASN A 204 2.28 -8.22 -13.17
N PRO A 205 1.50 -7.58 -14.08
CA PRO A 205 0.05 -7.58 -13.99
C PRO A 205 -0.54 -8.98 -14.18
N SER A 206 -1.57 -9.29 -13.38
CA SER A 206 -2.39 -10.47 -13.61
C SER A 206 -3.23 -10.32 -14.89
N PRO A 207 -3.65 -11.43 -15.55
CA PRO A 207 -4.55 -11.36 -16.70
C PRO A 207 -5.84 -10.59 -16.41
N ASP A 208 -6.44 -10.76 -15.22
CA ASP A 208 -7.62 -10.06 -14.76
C ASP A 208 -7.40 -8.53 -14.65
N LEU A 209 -6.22 -8.09 -14.21
CA LEU A 209 -5.88 -6.68 -14.15
C LEU A 209 -5.75 -6.08 -15.55
N ARG A 210 -5.11 -6.79 -16.49
CA ARG A 210 -4.99 -6.37 -17.89
C ARG A 210 -6.37 -6.16 -18.53
N GLU A 211 -7.25 -7.15 -18.43
CA GLU A 211 -8.58 -7.11 -19.00
C GLU A 211 -9.41 -5.93 -18.47
N ARG A 212 -9.39 -5.73 -17.15
CA ARG A 212 -10.10 -4.61 -16.50
C ARG A 212 -9.57 -3.25 -16.92
N LEU A 213 -8.26 -3.10 -17.07
CA LEU A 213 -7.67 -1.84 -17.50
C LEU A 213 -7.93 -1.55 -18.98
N GLN A 214 -7.85 -2.57 -19.83
CA GLN A 214 -8.20 -2.44 -21.24
C GLN A 214 -9.63 -1.92 -21.43
N SER A 215 -10.57 -2.44 -20.62
CA SER A 215 -11.98 -2.02 -20.70
C SER A 215 -12.25 -0.60 -20.18
N LEU A 216 -11.40 -0.07 -19.29
CA LEU A 216 -11.64 1.20 -18.60
C LEU A 216 -10.80 2.36 -19.13
N LEU A 217 -9.57 2.13 -19.55
CA LEU A 217 -8.63 3.20 -19.90
C LEU A 217 -8.50 3.41 -21.41
N GLY A 218 -8.91 2.42 -22.25
CA GLY A 218 -8.41 2.45 -23.61
C GLY A 218 -6.87 2.43 -23.55
N GLU A 219 -6.13 2.74 -24.55
CA GLU A 219 -4.67 2.92 -24.40
C GLU A 219 -4.32 4.36 -23.97
N PRO A 220 -3.19 4.62 -23.23
CA PRO A 220 -2.02 3.75 -23.05
C PRO A 220 -1.64 3.51 -21.57
N TYR A 221 -1.55 2.27 -21.17
CA TYR A 221 -0.79 1.89 -19.97
C TYR A 221 0.51 1.17 -20.37
N ALA A 222 1.54 1.26 -19.55
CA ALA A 222 2.79 0.53 -19.74
C ALA A 222 2.80 -0.70 -18.82
N GLU A 223 3.32 -1.81 -19.32
CA GLU A 223 3.57 -3.00 -18.49
C GLU A 223 5.08 -3.16 -18.28
N VAL A 224 5.45 -3.59 -17.07
CA VAL A 224 6.82 -3.92 -16.73
C VAL A 224 6.86 -5.26 -15.99
N GLU A 225 7.82 -6.09 -16.38
CA GLU A 225 8.13 -7.33 -15.65
C GLU A 225 9.38 -7.10 -14.83
N TRP A 226 9.22 -6.99 -13.52
CA TRP A 226 10.30 -6.76 -12.58
C TRP A 226 10.61 -8.02 -11.78
N ALA A 227 11.89 -8.34 -11.69
CA ALA A 227 12.41 -9.55 -11.02
C ALA A 227 12.99 -9.28 -9.62
#